data_3ef076e9a56bbeae9d1a23cb6ffd01a8
#
_entry.id   3ef076e9a56bbeae9d1a23cb6ffd01a8
#
_cell.length_a   1.000
_cell.length_b   1.000
_cell.length_c   1.000
_cell.angle_alpha   90.00
_cell.angle_beta   90.00
_cell.angle_gamma   90.00
#
_symmetry.space_group_name_H-M   'P 1'
#
loop_
_entity.id
_entity.type
_entity.pdbx_description
1 polymer ?
#
loop_
_entity_poly.entity_id
_entity_poly.type
_entity_poly.pdbx_seq_one_letter_code
_entity_poly.pdbx_strand_id
1 'polypeptide(L)'
;MKFIYTAGQVGRDKTGVVPDTYEEEVELAFQNLGDCLLAAGATASDIVKVTYYIVNYSPKNRYHAQVLLKFMNGHRPPSTLVPVSALAAPEYHFEIEAVAAIRDLAAIPPIVKPAAGTSMSVDVVVVGAGLSGLQAAHDIQRAGFSCAVLEARDRVGGKTWSQPTKCGSVVDVGAAWINDSNQSKMYALAKRFDLELIEQNTNGNCAAHVPGKKALVFRYGEVPAVSRRHPSSISITEF
;
A
#
# COMPACT_ATOMS: atom_id res chain seq x y z
N MET A 1 17.45 -9.97 7.97
CA MET A 1 16.24 -9.35 8.58
C MET A 1 16.62 -7.97 9.06
N LYS A 2 15.88 -6.94 8.68
CA LYS A 2 16.07 -5.55 9.09
C LYS A 2 14.98 -5.18 10.09
N PHE A 3 15.35 -4.63 11.24
CA PHE A 3 14.41 -4.09 12.22
C PHE A 3 14.23 -2.59 12.00
N ILE A 4 13.01 -2.13 12.12
CA ILE A 4 12.60 -0.74 12.04
C ILE A 4 12.00 -0.38 13.40
N TYR A 5 12.55 0.66 14.02
CA TYR A 5 12.04 1.24 15.25
C TYR A 5 11.46 2.60 14.87
N THR A 6 10.17 2.78 15.07
CA THR A 6 9.58 4.11 14.88
C THR A 6 9.82 4.95 16.13
N ALA A 7 9.90 6.26 15.96
CA ALA A 7 9.67 7.16 17.07
C ALA A 7 8.19 7.10 17.47
N GLY A 8 7.85 7.60 18.66
CA GLY A 8 6.47 7.78 19.07
C GLY A 8 5.73 8.69 18.10
N GLN A 9 4.56 8.26 17.67
CA GLN A 9 3.68 9.00 16.77
C GLN A 9 2.46 9.48 17.54
N VAL A 10 2.27 10.79 17.55
CA VAL A 10 1.10 11.47 18.12
C VAL A 10 0.11 11.87 17.04
N GLY A 11 -1.13 12.13 17.41
CA GLY A 11 -2.17 12.60 16.49
C GLY A 11 -2.04 14.07 16.15
N ARG A 12 -0.99 14.43 15.42
CA ARG A 12 -0.71 15.78 14.93
C ARG A 12 -0.56 15.77 13.42
N ASP A 13 -1.18 16.72 12.73
CA ASP A 13 -1.03 16.87 11.30
C ASP A 13 0.31 17.51 10.89
N LYS A 14 0.56 17.62 9.59
CA LYS A 14 1.80 18.21 9.03
C LYS A 14 1.95 19.72 9.32
N THR A 15 0.87 20.40 9.69
CA THR A 15 0.89 21.82 10.07
C THR A 15 1.08 22.03 11.57
N GLY A 16 1.05 20.94 12.35
CA GLY A 16 1.24 20.96 13.79
C GLY A 16 -0.08 20.97 14.59
N VAL A 17 -1.22 20.87 13.90
CA VAL A 17 -2.54 20.91 14.54
C VAL A 17 -2.89 19.51 15.11
N VAL A 18 -3.36 19.49 16.34
CA VAL A 18 -3.90 18.32 17.04
C VAL A 18 -5.42 18.40 16.94
N PRO A 19 -6.13 17.31 16.60
CA PRO A 19 -7.58 17.28 16.58
C PRO A 19 -8.23 17.60 17.93
N ASP A 20 -9.44 18.11 17.92
CA ASP A 20 -10.17 18.48 19.13
C ASP A 20 -10.71 17.26 19.91
N THR A 21 -10.85 16.10 19.27
CA THR A 21 -11.36 14.89 19.89
C THR A 21 -10.28 13.83 20.04
N TYR A 22 -10.35 13.06 21.13
CA TYR A 22 -9.44 11.92 21.37
C TYR A 22 -9.52 10.88 20.25
N GLU A 23 -10.71 10.65 19.71
CA GLU A 23 -10.96 9.69 18.64
C GLU A 23 -10.21 10.06 17.37
N GLU A 24 -10.27 11.32 16.94
CA GLU A 24 -9.56 11.83 15.77
C GLU A 24 -8.05 11.87 16.01
N GLU A 25 -7.62 12.23 17.22
CA GLU A 25 -6.20 12.19 17.61
C GLU A 25 -5.64 10.76 17.47
N VAL A 26 -6.37 9.76 17.97
CA VAL A 26 -5.96 8.34 17.84
C VAL A 26 -5.88 7.92 16.38
N GLU A 27 -6.88 8.22 15.56
CA GLU A 27 -6.88 7.86 14.14
C GLU A 27 -5.69 8.49 13.40
N LEU A 28 -5.42 9.76 13.67
CA LEU A 28 -4.30 10.48 13.05
C LEU A 28 -2.93 9.93 13.51
N ALA A 29 -2.79 9.54 14.78
CA ALA A 29 -1.57 8.90 15.28
C ALA A 29 -1.29 7.57 14.57
N PHE A 30 -2.32 6.75 14.33
CA PHE A 30 -2.19 5.52 13.54
C PHE A 30 -1.86 5.79 12.06
N GLN A 31 -2.41 6.85 11.49
CA GLN A 31 -2.07 7.27 10.13
C GLN A 31 -0.59 7.68 10.06
N ASN A 32 -0.12 8.50 10.99
CA ASN A 32 1.28 8.90 11.08
C ASN A 32 2.22 7.70 11.25
N LEU A 33 1.83 6.72 12.08
CA LEU A 33 2.58 5.46 12.20
C LEU A 33 2.63 4.70 10.86
N GLY A 34 1.51 4.64 10.14
CA GLY A 34 1.44 4.03 8.81
C GLY A 34 2.40 4.70 7.83
N ASP A 35 2.43 6.03 7.81
CA ASP A 35 3.31 6.82 6.95
C ASP A 35 4.79 6.58 7.29
N CYS A 36 5.15 6.51 8.59
CA CYS A 36 6.51 6.18 9.03
C CYS A 36 6.93 4.78 8.60
N LEU A 37 6.07 3.78 8.76
CA LEU A 37 6.33 2.42 8.32
C LEU A 37 6.53 2.36 6.81
N LEU A 38 5.66 3.03 6.08
CA LEU A 38 5.69 3.09 4.62
C LEU A 38 6.99 3.74 4.12
N ALA A 39 7.41 4.86 4.72
CA ALA A 39 8.67 5.52 4.40
C ALA A 39 9.88 4.62 4.64
N ALA A 40 9.79 3.68 5.60
CA ALA A 40 10.83 2.70 5.89
C ALA A 40 10.71 1.40 5.06
N GLY A 41 9.74 1.32 4.15
CA GLY A 41 9.48 0.13 3.32
C GLY A 41 8.78 -1.00 4.07
N ALA A 42 8.06 -0.69 5.16
CA ALA A 42 7.29 -1.64 5.96
C ALA A 42 5.79 -1.35 5.89
N THR A 43 5.00 -2.26 6.39
CA THR A 43 3.55 -2.15 6.52
C THR A 43 3.11 -2.59 7.92
N ALA A 44 1.84 -2.42 8.25
CA ALA A 44 1.29 -2.90 9.52
C ALA A 44 1.49 -4.41 9.74
N SER A 45 1.55 -5.21 8.66
CA SER A 45 1.81 -6.66 8.76
C SER A 45 3.26 -7.02 9.12
N ASP A 46 4.18 -6.07 9.03
CA ASP A 46 5.57 -6.27 9.41
C ASP A 46 5.84 -5.92 10.89
N ILE A 47 4.84 -5.35 11.58
CA ILE A 47 4.97 -4.97 13.00
C ILE A 47 5.10 -6.22 13.87
N VAL A 48 6.13 -6.25 14.69
CA VAL A 48 6.40 -7.33 15.65
C VAL A 48 6.15 -6.91 17.09
N LYS A 49 6.00 -5.61 17.35
CA LYS A 49 5.69 -5.05 18.67
C LYS A 49 5.04 -3.68 18.52
N VAL A 50 4.05 -3.39 19.34
CA VAL A 50 3.44 -2.06 19.50
C VAL A 50 3.48 -1.65 20.95
N THR A 51 3.81 -0.40 21.22
CA THR A 51 3.62 0.24 22.53
C THR A 51 2.79 1.52 22.31
N TYR A 52 1.82 1.73 23.16
CA TYR A 52 1.07 2.99 23.18
C TYR A 52 0.97 3.56 24.59
N TYR A 53 1.08 4.87 24.65
CA TYR A 53 1.05 5.68 25.85
C TYR A 53 -0.23 6.49 25.85
N ILE A 54 -0.99 6.46 26.95
CA ILE A 54 -2.31 7.10 27.02
C ILE A 54 -2.40 7.94 28.28
N VAL A 55 -2.65 9.24 28.08
CA VAL A 55 -2.92 10.17 29.16
C VAL A 55 -4.35 9.97 29.65
N ASN A 56 -4.55 9.99 30.96
CA ASN A 56 -5.87 9.77 31.60
C ASN A 56 -6.58 8.48 31.15
N TYR A 57 -5.82 7.40 30.98
CA TYR A 57 -6.35 6.12 30.53
C TYR A 57 -7.55 5.65 31.37
N SER A 58 -8.62 5.26 30.67
CA SER A 58 -9.77 4.60 31.27
C SER A 58 -10.04 3.25 30.58
N PRO A 59 -10.16 2.14 31.34
CA PRO A 59 -10.52 0.84 30.76
C PRO A 59 -11.88 0.82 30.05
N LYS A 60 -12.73 1.82 30.29
CA LYS A 60 -14.04 1.98 29.64
C LYS A 60 -13.91 2.58 28.24
N ASN A 61 -12.90 3.42 28.00
CA ASN A 61 -12.62 3.95 26.65
C ASN A 61 -11.60 3.04 25.96
N ARG A 62 -12.06 2.26 25.00
CA ARG A 62 -11.23 1.34 24.23
C ARG A 62 -11.16 1.69 22.74
N TYR A 63 -11.40 2.94 22.39
CA TYR A 63 -11.41 3.37 20.99
C TYR A 63 -10.09 3.05 20.27
N HIS A 64 -8.95 3.33 20.92
CA HIS A 64 -7.62 2.97 20.41
C HIS A 64 -7.50 1.48 20.04
N ALA A 65 -8.15 0.58 20.75
CA ALA A 65 -8.12 -0.84 20.42
C ALA A 65 -8.91 -1.18 19.15
N GLN A 66 -9.99 -0.45 18.87
CA GLN A 66 -10.77 -0.61 17.64
C GLN A 66 -9.96 -0.11 16.44
N VAL A 67 -9.31 1.05 16.56
CA VAL A 67 -8.44 1.60 15.52
C VAL A 67 -7.25 0.68 15.27
N LEU A 68 -6.63 0.14 16.32
CA LEU A 68 -5.55 -0.85 16.21
C LEU A 68 -5.99 -2.08 15.41
N LEU A 69 -7.14 -2.67 15.72
CA LEU A 69 -7.65 -3.84 15.00
C LEU A 69 -7.88 -3.55 13.51
N LYS A 70 -8.45 -2.39 13.20
CA LYS A 70 -8.66 -1.93 11.82
C LYS A 70 -7.33 -1.72 11.10
N PHE A 71 -6.38 -1.03 11.71
CA PHE A 71 -5.05 -0.75 11.18
C PHE A 71 -4.26 -2.04 10.90
N MET A 72 -4.29 -2.99 11.83
CA MET A 72 -3.57 -4.27 11.73
C MET A 72 -4.19 -5.26 10.75
N ASN A 73 -5.45 -5.06 10.33
CA ASN A 73 -6.14 -5.90 9.34
C ASN A 73 -5.97 -7.42 9.58
N GLY A 74 -6.21 -7.86 10.81
CA GLY A 74 -6.11 -9.26 11.23
C GLY A 74 -4.73 -9.68 11.77
N HIS A 75 -3.67 -8.91 11.54
CA HIS A 75 -2.39 -9.13 12.19
C HIS A 75 -2.47 -8.80 13.70
N ARG A 76 -1.82 -9.59 14.55
CA ARG A 76 -1.90 -9.43 16.00
C ARG A 76 -0.51 -9.45 16.66
N PRO A 77 0.26 -8.38 16.55
CA PRO A 77 1.53 -8.29 17.25
C PRO A 77 1.33 -8.15 18.77
N PRO A 78 2.29 -8.56 19.58
CA PRO A 78 2.35 -8.21 20.97
C PRO A 78 2.20 -6.71 21.17
N SER A 79 1.36 -6.30 22.11
CA SER A 79 1.14 -4.88 22.40
C SER A 79 1.31 -4.60 23.90
N THR A 80 1.77 -3.40 24.22
CA THR A 80 1.87 -2.90 25.60
C THR A 80 1.15 -1.56 25.67
N LEU A 81 0.24 -1.41 26.63
CA LEU A 81 -0.38 -0.15 26.96
C LEU A 81 0.25 0.38 28.24
N VAL A 82 0.66 1.65 28.21
CA VAL A 82 1.27 2.36 29.33
C VAL A 82 0.44 3.60 29.62
N PRO A 83 -0.32 3.63 30.74
CA PRO A 83 -0.92 4.86 31.23
C PRO A 83 0.20 5.82 31.67
N VAL A 84 0.11 7.08 31.23
CA VAL A 84 1.09 8.13 31.56
C VAL A 84 0.38 9.36 32.10
N SER A 85 1.08 10.16 32.90
CA SER A 85 0.55 11.43 33.42
C SER A 85 0.55 12.56 32.41
N ALA A 86 1.49 12.55 31.46
CA ALA A 86 1.62 13.51 30.37
C ALA A 86 2.45 12.93 29.24
N LEU A 87 2.29 13.46 28.04
CA LEU A 87 3.17 13.27 26.88
C LEU A 87 4.04 14.50 26.68
N ALA A 88 4.77 14.57 25.58
CA ALA A 88 5.75 15.61 25.30
C ALA A 88 5.16 17.03 25.22
N ALA A 89 3.88 17.16 24.95
CA ALA A 89 3.14 18.41 24.98
C ALA A 89 1.77 18.21 25.64
N PRO A 90 1.20 19.22 26.30
CA PRO A 90 -0.03 19.09 27.08
C PRO A 90 -1.27 18.77 26.23
N GLU A 91 -1.23 19.10 24.95
CA GLU A 91 -2.30 18.81 23.99
C GLU A 91 -2.33 17.38 23.50
N TYR A 92 -1.29 16.56 23.77
CA TYR A 92 -1.24 15.16 23.37
C TYR A 92 -1.84 14.23 24.44
N HIS A 93 -2.71 13.35 24.00
CA HIS A 93 -3.36 12.35 24.87
C HIS A 93 -3.06 10.92 24.47
N PHE A 94 -2.60 10.72 23.23
CA PHE A 94 -2.28 9.40 22.69
C PHE A 94 -0.97 9.44 21.90
N GLU A 95 -0.10 8.47 22.17
CA GLU A 95 1.13 8.25 21.41
C GLU A 95 1.31 6.77 21.16
N ILE A 96 1.81 6.41 19.97
CA ILE A 96 2.05 5.04 19.55
C ILE A 96 3.43 4.90 18.91
N GLU A 97 4.14 3.85 19.28
CA GLU A 97 5.38 3.42 18.62
C GLU A 97 5.29 1.95 18.20
N ALA A 98 6.09 1.58 17.22
CA ALA A 98 6.15 0.21 16.75
C ALA A 98 7.58 -0.24 16.47
N VAL A 99 7.79 -1.53 16.65
CA VAL A 99 8.94 -2.25 16.07
C VAL A 99 8.41 -3.11 14.94
N ALA A 100 8.95 -2.93 13.75
CA ALA A 100 8.66 -3.77 12.60
C ALA A 100 9.90 -4.57 12.18
N ALA A 101 9.70 -5.74 11.59
CA ALA A 101 10.76 -6.60 11.09
C ALA A 101 10.48 -6.94 9.63
N ILE A 102 11.33 -6.44 8.74
CA ILE A 102 11.31 -6.79 7.32
C ILE A 102 12.45 -7.74 6.99
N ARG A 103 12.15 -8.75 6.20
CA ARG A 103 13.21 -9.57 5.62
C ARG A 103 13.90 -8.76 4.52
N ASP A 104 15.21 -8.85 4.47
CA ASP A 104 15.99 -8.33 3.37
C ASP A 104 15.58 -9.08 2.10
N LEU A 105 15.08 -8.35 1.10
CA LEU A 105 14.67 -8.95 -0.17
C LEU A 105 15.85 -9.60 -0.91
N ALA A 106 17.06 -9.14 -0.66
CA ALA A 106 18.28 -9.77 -1.17
C ALA A 106 18.51 -11.18 -0.60
N ALA A 107 17.89 -11.53 0.53
CA ALA A 107 17.96 -12.86 1.12
C ALA A 107 16.90 -13.83 0.59
N ILE A 108 15.99 -13.39 -0.26
CA ILE A 108 15.04 -14.28 -0.96
C ILE A 108 15.81 -14.91 -2.11
N PRO A 109 15.94 -16.26 -2.15
CA PRO A 109 16.62 -16.91 -3.26
C PRO A 109 15.95 -16.51 -4.58
N PRO A 110 16.73 -16.27 -5.63
CA PRO A 110 16.19 -15.92 -6.93
C PRO A 110 15.19 -16.99 -7.39
N ILE A 111 14.14 -16.57 -8.09
CA ILE A 111 13.20 -17.50 -8.72
C ILE A 111 14.00 -18.30 -9.74
N VAL A 112 14.27 -19.55 -9.41
CA VAL A 112 14.96 -20.48 -10.33
C VAL A 112 13.90 -21.20 -11.13
N LYS A 113 13.94 -21.08 -12.45
CA LYS A 113 13.13 -21.93 -13.34
C LYS A 113 13.71 -23.35 -13.29
N PRO A 114 12.95 -24.34 -12.80
CA PRO A 114 13.42 -25.72 -12.81
C PRO A 114 13.75 -26.20 -14.23
N ALA A 115 14.73 -27.06 -14.36
CA ALA A 115 14.98 -27.72 -15.65
C ALA A 115 13.75 -28.52 -16.08
N ALA A 116 13.50 -28.60 -17.37
CA ALA A 116 12.39 -29.37 -17.91
C ALA A 116 12.46 -30.84 -17.45
N GLY A 117 11.35 -31.39 -16.95
CA GLY A 117 11.27 -32.75 -16.42
C GLY A 117 11.66 -32.94 -14.96
N THR A 118 12.02 -31.84 -14.23
CA THR A 118 12.29 -31.92 -12.80
C THR A 118 10.99 -32.07 -12.02
N SER A 119 10.86 -33.12 -11.22
CA SER A 119 9.81 -33.24 -10.21
C SER A 119 10.15 -32.39 -9.01
N MET A 120 9.21 -31.58 -8.53
CA MET A 120 9.39 -30.69 -7.38
C MET A 120 8.25 -30.93 -6.39
N SER A 121 8.57 -31.06 -5.12
CA SER A 121 7.60 -31.08 -4.03
C SER A 121 7.66 -29.77 -3.27
N VAL A 122 6.52 -29.12 -3.11
CA VAL A 122 6.39 -27.86 -2.37
C VAL A 122 5.12 -27.90 -1.51
N ASP A 123 5.11 -27.08 -0.44
CA ASP A 123 3.95 -26.98 0.44
C ASP A 123 2.76 -26.28 -0.25
N VAL A 124 3.04 -25.30 -1.10
CA VAL A 124 2.01 -24.47 -1.75
C VAL A 124 2.35 -24.23 -3.22
N VAL A 125 1.36 -24.36 -4.09
CA VAL A 125 1.44 -23.93 -5.49
C VAL A 125 0.62 -22.66 -5.69
N VAL A 126 1.25 -21.61 -6.19
CA VAL A 126 0.60 -20.35 -6.58
C VAL A 126 0.41 -20.33 -8.07
N VAL A 127 -0.83 -20.14 -8.54
CA VAL A 127 -1.16 -20.09 -9.96
C VAL A 127 -1.27 -18.64 -10.42
N GLY A 128 -0.38 -18.25 -11.34
CA GLY A 128 -0.26 -16.91 -11.92
C GLY A 128 0.82 -16.07 -11.24
N ALA A 129 1.74 -15.53 -12.05
CA ALA A 129 2.83 -14.63 -11.64
C ALA A 129 2.49 -13.15 -11.91
N GLY A 130 1.23 -12.76 -11.71
CA GLY A 130 0.84 -11.35 -11.58
C GLY A 130 1.23 -10.80 -10.21
N LEU A 131 1.01 -9.51 -9.96
CA LEU A 131 1.37 -8.85 -8.69
C LEU A 131 0.79 -9.58 -7.46
N SER A 132 -0.48 -10.00 -7.53
CA SER A 132 -1.14 -10.72 -6.41
C SER A 132 -0.50 -12.09 -6.16
N GLY A 133 -0.19 -12.86 -7.22
CA GLY A 133 0.45 -14.16 -7.09
C GLY A 133 1.87 -14.07 -6.58
N LEU A 134 2.65 -13.10 -7.05
CA LEU A 134 4.01 -12.86 -6.56
C LEU A 134 4.01 -12.40 -5.10
N GLN A 135 3.05 -11.55 -4.71
CA GLN A 135 2.91 -11.14 -3.31
C GLN A 135 2.49 -12.33 -2.44
N ALA A 136 1.56 -13.17 -2.88
CA ALA A 136 1.17 -14.38 -2.16
C ALA A 136 2.35 -15.34 -1.98
N ALA A 137 3.13 -15.58 -3.02
CA ALA A 137 4.32 -16.43 -2.94
C ALA A 137 5.34 -15.86 -1.95
N HIS A 138 5.55 -14.55 -1.97
CA HIS A 138 6.42 -13.88 -1.01
C HIS A 138 5.93 -14.07 0.43
N ASP A 139 4.63 -13.92 0.68
CA ASP A 139 4.07 -14.04 2.04
C ASP A 139 4.11 -15.50 2.53
N ILE A 140 3.88 -16.48 1.63
CA ILE A 140 4.04 -17.92 1.91
C ILE A 140 5.47 -18.23 2.32
N GLN A 141 6.47 -17.73 1.57
CA GLN A 141 7.88 -17.91 1.91
C GLN A 141 8.25 -17.22 3.24
N ARG A 142 7.68 -16.04 3.51
CA ARG A 142 7.86 -15.37 4.81
C ARG A 142 7.29 -16.18 5.96
N ALA A 143 6.22 -16.91 5.73
CA ALA A 143 5.63 -17.81 6.73
C ALA A 143 6.44 -19.11 6.93
N GLY A 144 7.50 -19.32 6.13
CA GLY A 144 8.40 -20.47 6.26
C GLY A 144 8.02 -21.68 5.40
N PHE A 145 7.01 -21.53 4.52
CA PHE A 145 6.60 -22.59 3.61
C PHE A 145 7.35 -22.50 2.28
N SER A 146 7.59 -23.66 1.67
CA SER A 146 8.07 -23.76 0.30
C SER A 146 6.93 -23.49 -0.68
N CYS A 147 7.20 -22.76 -1.76
CA CYS A 147 6.19 -22.54 -2.79
C CYS A 147 6.76 -22.55 -4.20
N ALA A 148 5.91 -22.92 -5.15
CA ALA A 148 6.15 -22.81 -6.58
C ALA A 148 5.11 -21.87 -7.20
N VAL A 149 5.54 -21.00 -8.12
CA VAL A 149 4.64 -20.12 -8.89
C VAL A 149 4.56 -20.68 -10.30
N LEU A 150 3.34 -20.98 -10.75
CA LEU A 150 3.06 -21.41 -12.11
C LEU A 150 2.53 -20.25 -12.93
N GLU A 151 3.20 -19.90 -14.03
CA GLU A 151 2.79 -18.83 -14.94
C GLU A 151 2.61 -19.43 -16.34
N ALA A 152 1.48 -19.11 -16.97
CA ALA A 152 1.14 -19.63 -18.29
C ALA A 152 1.91 -18.92 -19.44
N ARG A 153 2.38 -17.71 -19.19
CA ARG A 153 3.16 -16.92 -20.15
C ARG A 153 4.66 -17.08 -19.89
N ASP A 154 5.44 -16.64 -20.82
CA ASP A 154 6.91 -16.59 -20.73
C ASP A 154 7.44 -15.38 -19.90
N ARG A 155 6.54 -14.62 -19.27
CA ARG A 155 6.85 -13.44 -18.45
C ARG A 155 6.03 -13.37 -17.17
N VAL A 156 6.56 -12.73 -16.16
CA VAL A 156 5.85 -12.33 -14.93
C VAL A 156 5.13 -10.99 -15.12
N GLY A 157 4.38 -10.56 -14.10
CA GLY A 157 3.75 -9.23 -14.02
C GLY A 157 2.25 -9.24 -14.35
N GLY A 158 1.74 -10.23 -15.09
CA GLY A 158 0.32 -10.31 -15.44
C GLY A 158 -0.15 -9.09 -16.26
N LYS A 159 -1.02 -8.27 -15.67
CA LYS A 159 -1.52 -7.01 -16.26
C LYS A 159 -0.51 -5.87 -16.20
N THR A 160 0.49 -5.92 -15.33
CA THR A 160 1.60 -4.98 -15.31
C THR A 160 2.58 -5.39 -16.39
N TRP A 161 2.78 -4.55 -17.37
CA TRP A 161 3.62 -4.86 -18.50
C TRP A 161 4.21 -3.58 -19.11
N SER A 162 5.53 -3.48 -19.07
CA SER A 162 6.30 -2.39 -19.67
C SER A 162 7.08 -2.91 -20.86
N GLN A 163 7.17 -2.14 -21.93
CA GLN A 163 7.89 -2.50 -23.14
C GLN A 163 8.90 -1.42 -23.54
N PRO A 164 10.10 -1.81 -24.00
CA PRO A 164 11.03 -0.87 -24.56
C PRO A 164 10.53 -0.37 -25.93
N THR A 165 10.70 0.91 -26.18
CA THR A 165 10.45 1.54 -27.46
C THR A 165 11.69 1.50 -28.34
N LYS A 166 11.52 1.75 -29.64
CA LYS A 166 12.63 1.81 -30.59
C LYS A 166 13.62 2.94 -30.28
N CYS A 167 13.22 3.98 -29.57
CA CYS A 167 14.06 5.10 -29.16
C CYS A 167 14.75 4.91 -27.80
N GLY A 168 14.64 3.72 -27.18
CA GLY A 168 15.29 3.39 -25.92
C GLY A 168 14.51 3.78 -24.66
N SER A 169 13.33 4.41 -24.79
CA SER A 169 12.41 4.68 -23.68
C SER A 169 11.61 3.43 -23.32
N VAL A 170 10.94 3.43 -22.19
CA VAL A 170 10.04 2.38 -21.75
C VAL A 170 8.61 2.91 -21.73
N VAL A 171 7.66 2.11 -22.18
CA VAL A 171 6.22 2.42 -22.17
C VAL A 171 5.47 1.35 -21.40
N ASP A 172 4.60 1.77 -20.49
CA ASP A 172 3.66 0.89 -19.81
C ASP A 172 2.46 0.62 -20.74
N VAL A 173 2.33 -0.63 -21.15
CA VAL A 173 1.21 -1.10 -22.01
C VAL A 173 0.14 -1.83 -21.21
N GLY A 174 0.26 -1.81 -19.88
CA GLY A 174 -0.64 -2.41 -18.93
C GLY A 174 -1.05 -1.44 -17.82
N ALA A 175 -1.00 -1.90 -16.58
CA ALA A 175 -1.30 -1.08 -15.42
C ALA A 175 -0.18 -0.06 -15.18
N ALA A 176 -0.51 1.23 -15.22
CA ALA A 176 0.45 2.33 -15.11
C ALA A 176 0.17 3.26 -13.92
N TRP A 177 -1.06 3.25 -13.38
CA TRP A 177 -1.50 4.23 -12.41
C TRP A 177 -1.64 3.65 -11.01
N ILE A 178 -1.08 4.34 -10.02
CA ILE A 178 -1.28 4.07 -8.59
C ILE A 178 -1.55 5.38 -7.86
N ASN A 179 -2.27 5.30 -6.73
CA ASN A 179 -2.44 6.44 -5.84
C ASN A 179 -2.32 6.02 -4.37
N ASP A 180 -2.10 6.97 -3.50
CA ASP A 180 -1.93 6.80 -2.06
C ASP A 180 -3.25 6.74 -1.29
N SER A 181 -4.36 7.21 -1.88
CA SER A 181 -5.64 7.34 -1.19
C SER A 181 -6.45 6.04 -1.15
N ASN A 182 -6.66 5.38 -2.28
CA ASN A 182 -7.48 4.16 -2.35
C ASN A 182 -6.74 2.92 -2.86
N GLN A 183 -5.46 3.05 -3.25
CA GLN A 183 -4.58 1.97 -3.66
C GLN A 183 -3.36 1.84 -2.73
N SER A 184 -3.57 2.07 -1.45
CA SER A 184 -2.51 2.12 -0.42
C SER A 184 -1.57 0.91 -0.44
N LYS A 185 -2.07 -0.31 -0.70
CA LYS A 185 -1.24 -1.52 -0.79
C LYS A 185 -0.29 -1.50 -1.98
N MET A 186 -0.73 -0.99 -3.14
CA MET A 186 0.12 -0.83 -4.32
C MET A 186 1.12 0.29 -4.13
N TYR A 187 0.69 1.39 -3.53
CA TYR A 187 1.57 2.50 -3.19
C TYR A 187 2.66 2.05 -2.21
N ALA A 188 2.30 1.31 -1.16
CA ALA A 188 3.25 0.71 -0.23
C ALA A 188 4.24 -0.23 -0.93
N LEU A 189 3.76 -1.04 -1.87
CA LEU A 189 4.63 -1.93 -2.64
C LEU A 189 5.63 -1.16 -3.49
N ALA A 190 5.19 -0.09 -4.19
CA ALA A 190 6.07 0.77 -4.97
C ALA A 190 7.15 1.41 -4.10
N LYS A 191 6.79 1.96 -2.93
CA LYS A 191 7.75 2.52 -1.97
C LYS A 191 8.70 1.47 -1.41
N ARG A 192 8.22 0.26 -1.13
CA ARG A 192 9.05 -0.84 -0.64
C ARG A 192 10.16 -1.23 -1.60
N PHE A 193 9.90 -1.14 -2.91
CA PHE A 193 10.88 -1.44 -3.96
C PHE A 193 11.62 -0.18 -4.45
N ASP A 194 11.47 0.95 -3.75
CA ASP A 194 12.10 2.24 -4.09
C ASP A 194 11.84 2.64 -5.55
N LEU A 195 10.60 2.42 -6.02
CA LEU A 195 10.21 2.81 -7.36
C LEU A 195 10.01 4.31 -7.42
N GLU A 196 10.58 4.94 -8.43
CA GLU A 196 10.31 6.34 -8.75
C GLU A 196 8.83 6.50 -9.13
N LEU A 197 8.15 7.43 -8.46
CA LEU A 197 6.76 7.77 -8.75
C LEU A 197 6.73 9.15 -9.39
N ILE A 198 6.11 9.22 -10.57
CA ILE A 198 5.92 10.46 -11.30
C ILE A 198 4.49 10.92 -11.08
N GLU A 199 4.33 12.14 -10.57
CA GLU A 199 3.01 12.73 -10.41
C GLU A 199 2.40 13.02 -11.78
N GLN A 200 1.16 12.53 -11.98
CA GLN A 200 0.44 12.75 -13.22
C GLN A 200 0.13 14.24 -13.40
N ASN A 201 0.42 14.78 -14.57
CA ASN A 201 -0.04 16.12 -14.92
C ASN A 201 -1.56 16.10 -15.14
N THR A 202 -2.28 16.73 -14.21
CA THR A 202 -3.74 16.87 -14.27
C THR A 202 -4.20 18.24 -14.79
N ASN A 203 -3.25 19.09 -15.21
CA ASN A 203 -3.53 20.39 -15.77
C ASN A 203 -3.91 20.26 -17.25
N GLY A 204 -5.12 20.67 -17.59
CA GLY A 204 -5.58 20.64 -18.96
C GLY A 204 -7.00 20.09 -19.12
N ASN A 205 -7.35 19.79 -20.35
CA ASN A 205 -8.65 19.27 -20.71
C ASN A 205 -8.55 17.84 -21.25
N CYS A 206 -9.53 17.04 -20.90
CA CYS A 206 -9.78 15.74 -21.50
C CYS A 206 -10.72 15.87 -22.70
N ALA A 207 -10.62 14.99 -23.66
CA ALA A 207 -11.55 14.88 -24.75
C ALA A 207 -12.19 13.49 -24.79
N ALA A 208 -13.50 13.43 -24.84
CA ALA A 208 -14.24 12.19 -25.10
C ALA A 208 -14.81 12.21 -26.51
N HIS A 209 -14.47 11.19 -27.29
CA HIS A 209 -15.01 10.98 -28.61
C HIS A 209 -16.05 9.87 -28.61
N VAL A 210 -17.27 10.23 -29.02
CA VAL A 210 -18.36 9.27 -29.23
C VAL A 210 -18.61 9.19 -30.73
N PRO A 211 -18.56 8.01 -31.36
CA PRO A 211 -18.81 7.87 -32.79
C PRO A 211 -20.13 8.54 -33.21
N GLY A 212 -20.07 9.34 -34.25
CA GLY A 212 -21.25 10.08 -34.78
C GLY A 212 -21.66 11.33 -34.00
N LYS A 213 -20.87 11.76 -32.99
CA LYS A 213 -21.10 12.99 -32.23
C LYS A 213 -19.86 13.89 -32.25
N LYS A 214 -20.08 15.19 -31.98
CA LYS A 214 -18.98 16.12 -31.78
C LYS A 214 -18.21 15.75 -30.52
N ALA A 215 -16.89 15.82 -30.57
CA ALA A 215 -16.03 15.57 -29.40
C ALA A 215 -16.41 16.49 -28.23
N LEU A 216 -16.49 15.92 -27.02
CA LEU A 216 -16.74 16.65 -25.79
C LEU A 216 -15.40 16.96 -25.14
N VAL A 217 -15.19 18.22 -24.80
CA VAL A 217 -14.00 18.66 -24.05
C VAL A 217 -14.44 19.03 -22.64
N PHE A 218 -13.74 18.54 -21.62
CA PHE A 218 -14.05 18.75 -20.22
C PHE A 218 -12.75 18.76 -19.40
N ARG A 219 -12.76 19.31 -18.19
CA ARG A 219 -11.59 19.35 -17.32
C ARG A 219 -11.29 17.97 -16.75
N TYR A 220 -10.02 17.69 -16.47
CA TYR A 220 -9.61 16.49 -15.74
C TYR A 220 -10.38 16.41 -14.41
N GLY A 221 -10.89 15.21 -14.08
CA GLY A 221 -11.72 15.00 -12.88
C GLY A 221 -13.20 15.29 -13.03
N GLU A 222 -13.64 15.96 -14.11
CA GLU A 222 -15.07 16.14 -14.42
C GLU A 222 -15.60 14.90 -15.16
N VAL A 223 -16.88 14.59 -14.91
CA VAL A 223 -17.57 13.53 -15.65
C VAL A 223 -18.37 14.19 -16.78
N PRO A 224 -18.05 13.94 -18.05
CA PRO A 224 -18.79 14.54 -19.16
C PRO A 224 -20.24 14.03 -19.17
N ALA A 225 -21.19 14.92 -19.45
CA ALA A 225 -22.58 14.56 -19.65
C ALA A 225 -22.77 13.77 -20.96
N VAL A 226 -22.39 12.49 -20.93
CA VAL A 226 -22.66 11.55 -22.02
C VAL A 226 -24.02 10.93 -21.81
N SER A 227 -24.89 11.04 -22.82
CA SER A 227 -26.21 10.39 -22.80
C SER A 227 -26.06 8.90 -22.47
N ARG A 228 -26.74 8.44 -21.42
CA ARG A 228 -26.67 7.08 -20.83
C ARG A 228 -27.10 5.93 -21.76
N ARG A 229 -27.22 6.14 -23.07
CA ARG A 229 -27.85 5.15 -23.95
C ARG A 229 -26.94 4.16 -24.67
N HIS A 230 -25.62 4.20 -24.52
CA HIS A 230 -24.73 3.09 -24.96
C HIS A 230 -23.40 3.08 -24.21
N PRO A 231 -23.15 2.15 -23.26
CA PRO A 231 -21.91 2.06 -22.48
C PRO A 231 -20.69 1.49 -23.22
N SER A 232 -20.84 0.98 -24.44
CA SER A 232 -19.85 0.09 -25.05
C SER A 232 -18.87 0.73 -26.04
N SER A 233 -18.82 2.07 -26.18
CA SER A 233 -17.93 2.70 -27.17
C SER A 233 -17.45 4.11 -26.83
N ILE A 234 -17.10 4.36 -25.56
CA ILE A 234 -16.46 5.64 -25.19
C ILE A 234 -14.96 5.39 -25.09
N SER A 235 -14.17 6.00 -25.96
CA SER A 235 -12.74 6.13 -25.74
C SER A 235 -12.43 7.53 -25.18
N ILE A 236 -11.71 7.58 -24.08
CA ILE A 236 -11.20 8.83 -23.47
C ILE A 236 -9.72 8.90 -23.86
N THR A 237 -9.34 10.00 -24.49
CA THR A 237 -7.94 10.29 -24.82
C THR A 237 -7.52 11.54 -24.06
N GLU A 238 -6.44 11.48 -23.34
CA GLU A 238 -5.79 12.60 -22.68
C GLU A 238 -4.84 13.28 -23.65
N PHE A 239 -4.82 14.61 -23.66
CA PHE A 239 -3.94 15.47 -24.44
C PHE A 239 -3.11 16.35 -23.53
#